data_55e529af00557b368ee76efba3ce2707
#
_entry.id   55e529af00557b368ee76efba3ce2707
#
_cell.length_a   1.000
_cell.length_b   1.000
_cell.length_c   1.000
_cell.angle_alpha   90.00
_cell.angle_beta   90.00
_cell.angle_gamma   90.00
#
_symmetry.space_group_name_H-M   'P 1'
#
loop_
_entity.id
_entity.type
_entity.pdbx_description
1 polymer ?
#
loop_
_entity_poly.entity_id
_entity_poly.type
_entity_poly.pdbx_seq_one_letter_code
_entity_poly.pdbx_strand_id
1 'polypeptide(L)'
;MRKTHGNREKKRRIHDDRVKVNDRKNPSKSKEESRQFEKRKKVLFDFINDDLYVPMKIKEIAVVLQIPGEQRQELREVLDALVEEGKITISKRGKYTCGHTERLKGIFQANARGFGFVTPEDGTDDIFIPEECLGNAFQGDEVEYIITSAPAGKRREGKIVGIISHGVTHIVGLYEKCKSFGFVRPDNCRYVNDIYIPSGREMGAVTGHKVVVEMTSYGGEHMKPEGKVTQIIGHVNDPGTDILSIVMDLGIKTEFPEKVLNQAVRVGKPVSEADRAGRKDLTNVKMVTIDSEDAKDLDDAVSVERDGENYVLGVHIADVTNYVQEKSALDRE
;
A
#
# COMPACT_ATOMS: atom_id res chain seq x y z
N MET A 1 -39.27 66.16 -31.07
CA MET A 1 -38.43 67.37 -31.33
C MET A 1 -37.04 66.94 -31.73
N ARG A 2 -36.71 67.40 -32.92
CA ARG A 2 -35.38 67.74 -33.47
C ARG A 2 -34.29 66.68 -33.45
N LYS A 3 -33.95 66.03 -34.62
CA LYS A 3 -33.05 66.54 -35.67
C LYS A 3 -31.61 66.54 -35.19
N THR A 4 -30.56 66.08 -35.84
CA THR A 4 -30.20 65.86 -37.24
C THR A 4 -28.76 65.45 -37.33
N HIS A 5 -28.39 64.80 -38.41
CA HIS A 5 -27.21 64.84 -39.26
C HIS A 5 -26.01 64.01 -38.76
N GLY A 6 -25.51 63.06 -39.42
CA GLY A 6 -25.22 62.95 -40.88
C GLY A 6 -23.79 63.39 -41.16
N ASN A 7 -22.90 62.43 -41.36
CA ASN A 7 -21.93 62.67 -42.44
C ASN A 7 -21.40 61.33 -42.98
N ARG A 8 -21.47 61.27 -44.26
CA ARG A 8 -20.86 60.27 -45.16
C ARG A 8 -19.40 60.64 -45.36
N GLU A 9 -18.50 59.68 -45.34
CA GLU A 9 -17.35 59.77 -46.24
C GLU A 9 -16.90 58.39 -46.78
N LYS A 10 -16.55 58.46 -47.99
CA LYS A 10 -16.33 57.43 -48.99
C LYS A 10 -15.01 56.71 -48.89
N LYS A 11 -15.12 55.42 -49.14
CA LYS A 11 -14.28 54.55 -49.99
C LYS A 11 -12.78 54.76 -50.06
N ARG A 12 -12.10 53.63 -49.87
CA ARG A 12 -11.21 53.07 -50.93
C ARG A 12 -11.12 51.55 -50.78
N ARG A 13 -11.55 50.83 -51.83
CA ARG A 13 -11.28 49.42 -52.07
C ARG A 13 -9.78 49.29 -52.41
N ILE A 14 -9.03 48.51 -51.65
CA ILE A 14 -7.78 47.93 -52.04
C ILE A 14 -8.01 46.44 -52.17
N HIS A 15 -7.85 45.95 -53.36
CA HIS A 15 -7.84 44.53 -53.74
C HIS A 15 -6.56 43.95 -53.13
N ASP A 16 -6.69 42.99 -52.25
CA ASP A 16 -5.57 42.23 -51.72
C ASP A 16 -5.78 40.76 -52.05
N ASP A 17 -5.11 40.35 -53.12
CA ASP A 17 -5.02 38.97 -53.56
C ASP A 17 -4.21 38.16 -52.54
N ARG A 18 -4.88 37.59 -51.54
CA ARG A 18 -4.26 36.59 -50.68
C ARG A 18 -4.34 35.23 -51.33
N VAL A 19 -3.20 34.81 -51.83
CA VAL A 19 -2.90 33.42 -52.16
C VAL A 19 -3.25 32.54 -51.01
N LYS A 20 -4.28 31.70 -51.15
CA LYS A 20 -4.58 30.61 -50.22
C LYS A 20 -3.52 29.52 -50.40
N VAL A 21 -2.50 29.51 -49.58
CA VAL A 21 -1.61 28.37 -49.41
C VAL A 21 -2.45 27.27 -48.71
N ASN A 22 -2.71 26.23 -49.44
CA ASN A 22 -3.49 25.08 -49.00
C ASN A 22 -2.54 24.10 -48.27
N ASP A 23 -2.25 24.35 -46.97
CA ASP A 23 -1.52 23.42 -46.13
C ASP A 23 -2.43 22.29 -45.65
N ARG A 24 -2.73 21.36 -46.57
CA ARG A 24 -3.26 20.05 -46.18
C ARG A 24 -2.14 19.23 -45.59
N LYS A 25 -1.83 19.40 -44.29
CA LYS A 25 -1.01 18.45 -43.54
C LYS A 25 -1.67 17.10 -43.53
N ASN A 26 -0.97 16.11 -44.10
CA ASN A 26 -1.41 14.72 -44.20
C ASN A 26 -1.52 14.12 -42.80
N PRO A 27 -2.67 13.67 -42.28
CA PRO A 27 -2.87 13.26 -40.89
C PRO A 27 -2.06 12.00 -40.51
N SER A 28 -1.56 11.24 -41.47
CA SER A 28 -0.68 10.12 -41.26
C SER A 28 0.77 10.56 -40.94
N LYS A 29 1.27 11.64 -41.55
CA LYS A 29 2.61 12.20 -41.27
C LYS A 29 2.72 12.75 -39.83
N SER A 30 1.68 13.44 -39.37
CA SER A 30 1.72 14.01 -38.00
C SER A 30 1.69 12.95 -36.88
N LYS A 31 1.05 11.79 -37.11
CA LYS A 31 1.06 10.67 -36.16
C LYS A 31 2.42 9.96 -36.11
N GLU A 32 3.10 9.85 -37.23
CA GLU A 32 4.44 9.25 -37.32
C GLU A 32 5.48 10.16 -36.66
N GLU A 33 5.42 11.45 -36.91
CA GLU A 33 6.29 12.48 -36.28
C GLU A 33 6.11 12.49 -34.75
N SER A 34 4.88 12.42 -34.26
CA SER A 34 4.58 12.32 -32.82
C SER A 34 5.13 11.04 -32.21
N ARG A 35 5.00 9.90 -32.89
CA ARG A 35 5.58 8.61 -32.42
C ARG A 35 7.09 8.63 -32.37
N GLN A 36 7.74 9.24 -33.34
CA GLN A 36 9.20 9.38 -33.36
C GLN A 36 9.68 10.33 -32.25
N PHE A 37 8.97 11.42 -32.01
CA PHE A 37 9.26 12.34 -30.92
C PHE A 37 9.20 11.64 -29.54
N GLU A 38 8.15 10.87 -29.27
CA GLU A 38 8.01 10.11 -28.02
C GLU A 38 9.10 9.04 -27.87
N LYS A 39 9.48 8.35 -28.95
CA LYS A 39 10.63 7.42 -28.91
C LYS A 39 11.95 8.11 -28.56
N ARG A 40 12.20 9.28 -29.13
CA ARG A 40 13.40 10.07 -28.82
C ARG A 40 13.38 10.59 -27.38
N LYS A 41 12.22 11.02 -26.89
CA LYS A 41 12.06 11.39 -25.47
C LYS A 41 12.45 10.25 -24.55
N LYS A 42 11.97 9.05 -24.84
CA LYS A 42 12.28 7.88 -24.05
C LYS A 42 13.78 7.58 -24.05
N VAL A 43 14.42 7.55 -25.20
CA VAL A 43 15.87 7.28 -25.33
C VAL A 43 16.71 8.33 -24.57
N LEU A 44 16.35 9.62 -24.69
CA LEU A 44 17.06 10.69 -23.98
C LEU A 44 16.84 10.64 -22.47
N PHE A 45 15.63 10.32 -22.06
CA PHE A 45 15.33 10.15 -20.63
C PHE A 45 16.10 8.97 -20.05
N ASP A 46 16.08 7.80 -20.71
CA ASP A 46 16.82 6.62 -20.27
C ASP A 46 18.33 6.91 -20.19
N PHE A 47 18.88 7.64 -21.17
CA PHE A 47 20.28 8.05 -21.16
C PHE A 47 20.63 9.00 -19.99
N ILE A 48 19.77 9.98 -19.68
CA ILE A 48 20.02 10.94 -18.58
C ILE A 48 19.79 10.30 -17.21
N ASN A 49 18.97 9.23 -17.16
CA ASN A 49 18.66 8.51 -15.93
C ASN A 49 19.57 7.29 -15.70
N ASP A 50 20.55 7.06 -16.54
CA ASP A 50 21.54 5.99 -16.37
C ASP A 50 22.47 6.31 -15.19
N ASP A 51 22.79 5.29 -14.37
CA ASP A 51 23.63 5.43 -13.16
C ASP A 51 25.05 5.96 -13.47
N LEU A 52 25.52 5.77 -14.70
CA LEU A 52 26.84 6.27 -15.17
C LEU A 52 26.76 7.66 -15.80
N TYR A 53 25.56 8.25 -15.87
CA TYR A 53 25.40 9.56 -16.49
C TYR A 53 26.01 10.68 -15.63
N VAL A 54 26.86 11.50 -16.27
CA VAL A 54 27.41 12.69 -15.64
C VAL A 54 26.67 13.93 -16.20
N PRO A 55 26.21 14.87 -15.34
CA PRO A 55 25.51 16.06 -15.81
C PRO A 55 26.21 16.80 -16.94
N MET A 56 25.60 16.92 -18.11
CA MET A 56 26.13 17.43 -19.36
C MET A 56 25.35 18.63 -19.90
N LYS A 57 26.01 19.50 -20.67
CA LYS A 57 25.34 20.53 -21.47
C LYS A 57 24.79 19.92 -22.77
N ILE A 58 23.82 20.57 -23.40
CA ILE A 58 23.22 20.10 -24.66
C ILE A 58 24.26 19.78 -25.73
N LYS A 59 25.37 20.57 -25.80
CA LYS A 59 26.48 20.33 -26.77
C LYS A 59 27.22 19.02 -26.46
N GLU A 60 27.40 18.71 -25.18
CA GLU A 60 28.08 17.50 -24.71
C GLU A 60 27.19 16.27 -24.94
N ILE A 61 25.89 16.37 -24.65
CA ILE A 61 24.90 15.32 -24.96
C ILE A 61 24.88 15.03 -26.47
N ALA A 62 24.88 16.08 -27.30
CA ALA A 62 24.88 15.92 -28.76
C ALA A 62 26.14 15.20 -29.27
N VAL A 63 27.28 15.41 -28.65
CA VAL A 63 28.53 14.70 -28.98
C VAL A 63 28.49 13.25 -28.56
N VAL A 64 28.10 12.97 -27.32
CA VAL A 64 28.03 11.61 -26.80
C VAL A 64 27.04 10.74 -27.58
N LEU A 65 25.89 11.31 -27.93
CA LEU A 65 24.83 10.60 -28.71
C LEU A 65 25.07 10.70 -30.23
N GLN A 66 26.20 11.30 -30.68
CA GLN A 66 26.56 11.46 -32.09
C GLN A 66 25.47 12.13 -32.95
N ILE A 67 24.78 13.13 -32.39
CA ILE A 67 23.67 13.83 -33.05
C ILE A 67 24.21 14.87 -34.03
N PRO A 68 23.85 14.77 -35.34
CA PRO A 68 24.28 15.74 -36.37
C PRO A 68 23.86 17.17 -36.03
N GLY A 69 24.61 18.15 -36.56
CA GLY A 69 24.32 19.57 -36.32
C GLY A 69 22.92 20.02 -36.70
N GLU A 70 22.37 19.43 -37.77
CA GLU A 70 21.02 19.71 -38.28
C GLU A 70 19.91 19.26 -37.33
N GLN A 71 20.14 18.21 -36.50
CA GLN A 71 19.20 17.68 -35.57
C GLN A 71 19.30 18.25 -34.14
N ARG A 72 20.19 19.23 -33.92
CA ARG A 72 20.38 19.85 -32.60
C ARG A 72 19.17 20.65 -32.11
N GLN A 73 18.39 21.19 -33.03
CA GLN A 73 17.18 21.91 -32.69
C GLN A 73 16.12 20.92 -32.14
N GLU A 74 15.99 19.77 -32.77
CA GLU A 74 15.10 18.70 -32.34
C GLU A 74 15.53 18.10 -30.97
N LEU A 75 16.85 17.92 -30.76
CA LEU A 75 17.36 17.52 -29.44
C LEU A 75 16.98 18.54 -28.36
N ARG A 76 17.03 19.84 -28.66
CA ARG A 76 16.60 20.88 -27.72
C ARG A 76 15.12 20.76 -27.40
N GLU A 77 14.28 20.63 -28.40
CA GLU A 77 12.82 20.49 -28.22
C GLU A 77 12.46 19.27 -27.35
N VAL A 78 13.16 18.16 -27.54
CA VAL A 78 12.95 16.95 -26.72
C VAL A 78 13.42 17.16 -25.28
N LEU A 79 14.57 17.80 -25.07
CA LEU A 79 15.08 18.12 -23.73
C LEU A 79 14.17 19.13 -23.00
N ASP A 80 13.71 20.16 -23.71
CA ASP A 80 12.79 21.16 -23.14
C ASP A 80 11.46 20.51 -22.74
N ALA A 81 10.93 19.60 -23.56
CA ALA A 81 9.73 18.83 -23.23
C ALA A 81 9.94 17.95 -21.99
N LEU A 82 11.09 17.30 -21.83
CA LEU A 82 11.42 16.51 -20.63
C LEU A 82 11.56 17.39 -19.38
N VAL A 83 12.04 18.63 -19.53
CA VAL A 83 12.11 19.61 -18.43
C VAL A 83 10.71 20.09 -18.05
N GLU A 84 9.85 20.41 -19.03
CA GLU A 84 8.47 20.82 -18.79
C GLU A 84 7.65 19.70 -18.12
N GLU A 85 7.94 18.45 -18.45
CA GLU A 85 7.35 17.27 -17.78
C GLU A 85 7.95 16.99 -16.40
N GLY A 86 8.94 17.76 -15.95
CA GLY A 86 9.62 17.56 -14.67
C GLY A 86 10.51 16.32 -14.58
N LYS A 87 10.72 15.62 -15.70
CA LYS A 87 11.53 14.39 -15.77
C LYS A 87 13.03 14.63 -15.66
N ILE A 88 13.49 15.78 -16.13
CA ILE A 88 14.87 16.23 -16.01
C ILE A 88 14.90 17.68 -15.53
N THR A 89 16.02 18.12 -14.98
CA THR A 89 16.23 19.51 -14.54
C THR A 89 17.45 20.12 -15.20
N ILE A 90 17.47 21.46 -15.30
CA ILE A 90 18.61 22.21 -15.77
C ILE A 90 19.29 22.92 -14.59
N SER A 91 20.55 22.61 -14.33
CA SER A 91 21.33 23.28 -13.31
C SER A 91 21.60 24.74 -13.67
N LYS A 92 21.98 25.60 -12.70
CA LYS A 92 22.37 26.99 -12.91
C LYS A 92 23.53 27.16 -13.94
N ARG A 93 24.29 26.10 -14.21
CA ARG A 93 25.37 26.05 -15.19
C ARG A 93 24.92 25.54 -16.56
N GLY A 94 23.66 25.36 -16.80
CA GLY A 94 23.07 24.89 -18.06
C GLY A 94 23.36 23.41 -18.37
N LYS A 95 23.58 22.58 -17.32
CA LYS A 95 23.73 21.14 -17.45
C LYS A 95 22.42 20.46 -17.16
N TYR A 96 22.05 19.55 -18.02
CA TYR A 96 20.89 18.66 -17.79
C TYR A 96 21.28 17.57 -16.81
N THR A 97 20.42 17.30 -15.88
CA THR A 97 20.55 16.24 -14.88
C THR A 97 19.21 15.58 -14.71
N CYS A 98 19.21 14.34 -14.32
CA CYS A 98 17.97 13.69 -13.84
C CYS A 98 17.34 14.66 -12.83
N GLY A 99 16.06 14.93 -12.95
CA GLY A 99 15.36 15.66 -11.91
C GLY A 99 15.71 14.96 -10.60
N HIS A 100 16.17 15.69 -9.59
CA HIS A 100 16.26 15.13 -8.25
C HIS A 100 14.85 14.74 -7.87
N THR A 101 14.47 13.54 -8.24
CA THR A 101 13.25 12.92 -7.75
C THR A 101 13.56 12.62 -6.31
N GLU A 102 13.05 13.48 -5.43
CA GLU A 102 13.11 13.26 -3.99
C GLU A 102 12.64 11.85 -3.72
N ARG A 103 13.50 11.03 -3.12
CA ARG A 103 13.11 9.68 -2.70
C ARG A 103 12.22 9.83 -1.48
N LEU A 104 10.98 9.49 -1.66
CA LEU A 104 9.96 9.53 -0.63
C LEU A 104 9.73 8.13 -0.10
N LYS A 105 9.22 8.03 1.12
CA LYS A 105 8.90 6.76 1.77
C LYS A 105 7.40 6.61 1.95
N GLY A 106 6.94 5.38 1.95
CA GLY A 106 5.55 5.06 2.20
C GLY A 106 5.29 3.56 2.20
N ILE A 107 4.06 3.20 2.48
CA ILE A 107 3.61 1.80 2.53
C ILE A 107 2.91 1.45 1.21
N PHE A 108 3.41 0.41 0.57
CA PHE A 108 2.85 -0.09 -0.69
C PHE A 108 1.62 -0.96 -0.45
N GLN A 109 0.57 -0.70 -1.21
CA GLN A 109 -0.67 -1.47 -1.22
C GLN A 109 -0.91 -2.02 -2.63
N ALA A 110 -0.83 -3.35 -2.74
CA ALA A 110 -1.08 -4.05 -4.00
C ALA A 110 -2.57 -4.09 -4.34
N ASN A 111 -2.87 -4.09 -5.64
CA ASN A 111 -4.22 -4.29 -6.17
C ASN A 111 -4.25 -5.57 -7.00
N ALA A 112 -5.36 -6.33 -6.91
CA ALA A 112 -5.55 -7.58 -7.65
C ALA A 112 -5.49 -7.43 -9.20
N ARG A 113 -5.53 -6.21 -9.72
CA ARG A 113 -5.41 -5.90 -11.16
C ARG A 113 -3.97 -5.67 -11.63
N GLY A 114 -2.96 -5.89 -10.78
CA GLY A 114 -1.56 -5.77 -11.13
C GLY A 114 -0.94 -4.38 -10.95
N PHE A 115 -1.68 -3.36 -10.53
CA PHE A 115 -1.16 -2.05 -10.12
C PHE A 115 -1.18 -1.92 -8.59
N GLY A 116 -0.68 -0.81 -8.06
CA GLY A 116 -0.76 -0.55 -6.62
C GLY A 116 -0.81 0.93 -6.27
N PHE A 117 -0.78 1.20 -4.97
CA PHE A 117 -0.71 2.54 -4.41
C PHE A 117 0.37 2.57 -3.33
N VAL A 118 1.01 3.72 -3.18
CA VAL A 118 1.85 3.98 -2.02
C VAL A 118 1.17 5.05 -1.17
N THR A 119 0.92 4.73 0.09
CA THR A 119 0.47 5.68 1.09
C THR A 119 1.70 6.36 1.68
N PRO A 120 1.89 7.68 1.43
CA PRO A 120 3.04 8.43 1.93
C PRO A 120 3.06 8.55 3.46
N GLU A 121 4.27 8.60 4.06
CA GLU A 121 4.45 8.82 5.50
C GLU A 121 3.95 10.19 5.97
N ASP A 122 3.96 11.20 5.09
CA ASP A 122 3.52 12.56 5.38
C ASP A 122 1.99 12.75 5.41
N GLY A 123 1.24 11.66 5.19
CA GLY A 123 -0.22 11.67 5.21
C GLY A 123 -0.87 12.38 4.01
N THR A 124 -0.12 12.62 2.94
CA THR A 124 -0.69 13.14 1.69
C THR A 124 -1.45 12.06 0.93
N ASP A 125 -2.13 12.43 -0.18
CA ASP A 125 -2.91 11.50 -1.00
C ASP A 125 -2.05 10.37 -1.56
N ASP A 126 -2.63 9.17 -1.65
CA ASP A 126 -2.00 7.98 -2.22
C ASP A 126 -1.45 8.21 -3.62
N ILE A 127 -0.25 7.69 -3.85
CA ILE A 127 0.43 7.75 -5.14
C ILE A 127 0.10 6.48 -5.93
N PHE A 128 -0.39 6.64 -7.15
CA PHE A 128 -0.66 5.52 -8.05
C PHE A 128 0.65 4.96 -8.62
N ILE A 129 0.82 3.64 -8.55
CA ILE A 129 1.99 2.93 -9.08
C ILE A 129 1.52 1.98 -10.18
N PRO A 130 1.85 2.26 -11.45
CA PRO A 130 1.58 1.35 -12.57
C PRO A 130 2.30 0.01 -12.41
N GLU A 131 1.80 -1.03 -13.07
CA GLU A 131 2.34 -2.39 -13.00
C GLU A 131 3.85 -2.46 -13.34
N GLU A 132 4.27 -1.75 -14.37
CA GLU A 132 5.67 -1.66 -14.79
C GLU A 132 6.59 -0.87 -13.84
N CYS A 133 6.00 -0.21 -12.83
CA CYS A 133 6.71 0.64 -11.87
C CYS A 133 6.75 0.06 -10.44
N LEU A 134 6.27 -1.17 -10.24
CA LEU A 134 6.14 -1.80 -8.91
C LEU A 134 7.49 -2.20 -8.29
N GLY A 135 8.53 -2.45 -9.09
CA GLY A 135 9.88 -2.79 -8.61
C GLY A 135 9.92 -4.00 -7.67
N ASN A 136 9.07 -5.00 -7.89
CA ASN A 136 8.90 -6.22 -7.06
C ASN A 136 8.37 -5.97 -5.64
N ALA A 137 7.79 -4.80 -5.36
CA ALA A 137 7.15 -4.54 -4.08
C ALA A 137 5.97 -5.48 -3.84
N PHE A 138 5.86 -5.92 -2.60
CA PHE A 138 4.83 -6.81 -2.12
C PHE A 138 3.84 -6.06 -1.22
N GLN A 139 2.65 -6.63 -1.01
CA GLN A 139 1.63 -6.02 -0.16
C GLN A 139 2.19 -5.67 1.22
N GLY A 140 2.01 -4.42 1.65
CA GLY A 140 2.44 -3.94 2.96
C GLY A 140 3.92 -3.57 3.07
N ASP A 141 4.69 -3.65 1.98
CA ASP A 141 6.10 -3.27 1.99
C ASP A 141 6.28 -1.79 2.28
N GLU A 142 7.25 -1.47 3.12
CA GLU A 142 7.79 -0.13 3.23
C GLU A 142 8.75 0.12 2.06
N VAL A 143 8.47 1.12 1.25
CA VAL A 143 9.18 1.35 -0.01
C VAL A 143 9.73 2.76 -0.11
N GLU A 144 10.85 2.89 -0.83
CA GLU A 144 11.28 4.16 -1.41
C GLU A 144 10.65 4.30 -2.80
N TYR A 145 10.03 5.44 -3.06
CA TYR A 145 9.44 5.75 -4.35
C TYR A 145 9.77 7.16 -4.80
N ILE A 146 9.59 7.39 -6.10
CA ILE A 146 9.73 8.70 -6.73
C ILE A 146 8.43 9.06 -7.45
N ILE A 147 8.11 10.35 -7.51
CA ILE A 147 6.97 10.84 -8.29
C ILE A 147 7.41 11.01 -9.74
N THR A 148 6.76 10.30 -10.64
CA THR A 148 7.04 10.33 -12.09
C THR A 148 6.14 11.30 -12.85
N SER A 149 4.92 11.54 -12.34
CA SER A 149 3.95 12.45 -12.94
C SER A 149 3.05 13.06 -11.86
N ALA A 150 2.84 14.37 -11.93
CA ALA A 150 1.96 15.10 -11.02
C ALA A 150 1.12 16.13 -11.79
N PRO A 151 0.22 15.69 -12.70
CA PRO A 151 -0.59 16.62 -13.50
C PRO A 151 -1.61 17.33 -12.61
N ALA A 152 -1.81 18.64 -12.84
CA ALA A 152 -2.77 19.45 -12.08
C ALA A 152 -4.18 18.84 -12.13
N GLY A 153 -4.80 18.60 -10.96
CA GLY A 153 -6.16 18.06 -10.83
C GLY A 153 -6.29 16.57 -11.15
N LYS A 154 -5.19 15.83 -11.32
CA LYS A 154 -5.17 14.38 -11.48
C LYS A 154 -4.35 13.72 -10.37
N ARG A 155 -4.56 12.42 -10.17
CA ARG A 155 -3.78 11.62 -9.23
C ARG A 155 -2.31 11.60 -9.62
N ARG A 156 -1.42 11.77 -8.62
CA ARG A 156 0.03 11.65 -8.82
C ARG A 156 0.40 10.20 -9.14
N GLU A 157 1.35 10.02 -10.03
CA GLU A 157 1.90 8.73 -10.38
C GLU A 157 3.35 8.63 -9.88
N GLY A 158 3.74 7.44 -9.47
CA GLY A 158 5.07 7.18 -8.94
C GLY A 158 5.69 5.88 -9.46
N LYS A 159 6.95 5.68 -9.12
CA LYS A 159 7.71 4.46 -9.36
C LYS A 159 8.43 4.06 -8.08
N ILE A 160 8.34 2.80 -7.71
CA ILE A 160 9.11 2.24 -6.60
C ILE A 160 10.55 2.05 -7.07
N VAL A 161 11.51 2.57 -6.28
CA VAL A 161 12.94 2.52 -6.58
C VAL A 161 13.72 1.69 -5.58
N GLY A 162 13.10 1.31 -4.44
CA GLY A 162 13.70 0.45 -3.44
C GLY A 162 12.67 -0.10 -2.48
N ILE A 163 12.94 -1.27 -1.90
CA ILE A 163 12.18 -1.88 -0.81
C ILE A 163 13.01 -1.70 0.45
N ILE A 164 12.45 -1.06 1.48
CA ILE A 164 13.11 -0.81 2.76
C ILE A 164 12.93 -2.01 3.66
N SER A 165 11.67 -2.46 3.81
CA SER A 165 11.31 -3.62 4.62
C SER A 165 10.07 -4.29 4.06
N HIS A 166 9.99 -5.62 4.24
CA HIS A 166 8.79 -6.37 3.87
C HIS A 166 7.77 -6.35 5.00
N GLY A 167 6.54 -5.93 4.69
CA GLY A 167 5.47 -5.82 5.66
C GLY A 167 4.79 -7.16 5.98
N VAL A 168 4.85 -8.11 5.07
CA VAL A 168 4.19 -9.41 5.19
C VAL A 168 5.23 -10.52 5.17
N THR A 169 5.36 -11.24 6.27
CA THR A 169 6.28 -12.37 6.43
C THR A 169 5.59 -13.73 6.34
N HIS A 170 4.27 -13.77 6.58
CA HIS A 170 3.46 -14.98 6.57
C HIS A 170 2.23 -14.78 5.71
N ILE A 171 1.85 -15.80 4.97
CA ILE A 171 0.67 -15.80 4.09
C ILE A 171 -0.12 -17.08 4.33
N VAL A 172 -1.44 -16.94 4.40
CA VAL A 172 -2.37 -18.06 4.44
C VAL A 172 -2.89 -18.35 3.03
N GLY A 173 -3.00 -19.62 2.69
CA GLY A 173 -3.51 -20.01 1.38
C GLY A 173 -3.74 -21.51 1.21
N LEU A 174 -4.23 -21.86 0.04
CA LEU A 174 -4.53 -23.23 -0.35
C LEU A 174 -3.31 -23.88 -1.00
N TYR A 175 -2.84 -25.00 -0.43
CA TYR A 175 -1.71 -25.75 -0.97
C TYR A 175 -2.15 -26.70 -2.09
N GLU A 176 -1.41 -26.70 -3.19
CA GLU A 176 -1.54 -27.61 -4.32
C GLU A 176 -0.20 -28.32 -4.59
N LYS A 177 -0.18 -29.64 -4.50
CA LYS A 177 1.02 -30.46 -4.71
C LYS A 177 1.24 -30.73 -6.20
N CYS A 178 2.44 -30.48 -6.68
CA CYS A 178 2.95 -30.94 -7.96
C CYS A 178 3.91 -32.16 -7.79
N LYS A 179 4.45 -32.72 -8.89
CA LYS A 179 5.30 -33.94 -8.84
C LYS A 179 6.52 -33.79 -7.93
N SER A 180 7.21 -32.65 -7.95
CA SER A 180 8.47 -32.39 -7.22
C SER A 180 8.49 -31.08 -6.41
N PHE A 181 7.38 -30.38 -6.32
CA PHE A 181 7.22 -29.13 -5.60
C PHE A 181 5.74 -28.88 -5.30
N GLY A 182 5.42 -27.79 -4.68
CA GLY A 182 4.03 -27.33 -4.49
C GLY A 182 3.88 -25.84 -4.75
N PHE A 183 2.64 -25.42 -4.79
CA PHE A 183 2.26 -24.01 -4.78
C PHE A 183 1.26 -23.75 -3.68
N VAL A 184 1.30 -22.54 -3.13
CA VAL A 184 0.23 -22.03 -2.28
C VAL A 184 -0.42 -20.87 -3.00
N ARG A 185 -1.73 -21.00 -3.23
CA ARG A 185 -2.57 -19.91 -3.72
C ARG A 185 -3.04 -19.11 -2.51
N PRO A 186 -2.61 -17.85 -2.36
CA PRO A 186 -3.03 -17.00 -1.26
C PRO A 186 -4.55 -16.82 -1.20
N ASP A 187 -5.11 -16.75 0.00
CA ASP A 187 -6.53 -16.47 0.21
C ASP A 187 -6.85 -15.00 -0.05
N ASN A 188 -5.92 -14.14 0.27
CA ASN A 188 -6.05 -12.71 0.05
C ASN A 188 -5.73 -12.37 -1.41
N CYS A 189 -6.72 -11.87 -2.14
CA CYS A 189 -6.61 -11.51 -3.56
C CYS A 189 -5.64 -10.34 -3.87
N ARG A 190 -5.10 -9.67 -2.86
CA ARG A 190 -4.04 -8.67 -3.03
C ARG A 190 -2.69 -9.30 -3.42
N TYR A 191 -2.52 -10.59 -3.16
CA TYR A 191 -1.34 -11.35 -3.60
C TYR A 191 -1.63 -11.97 -4.96
N VAL A 192 -1.06 -11.37 -6.01
CA VAL A 192 -1.36 -11.73 -7.41
C VAL A 192 -0.73 -13.07 -7.81
N ASN A 193 0.38 -13.46 -7.17
CA ASN A 193 1.17 -14.62 -7.55
C ASN A 193 1.03 -15.77 -6.56
N ASP A 194 0.94 -17.00 -7.10
CA ASP A 194 1.10 -18.21 -6.30
C ASP A 194 2.52 -18.28 -5.73
N ILE A 195 2.63 -18.76 -4.48
CA ILE A 195 3.89 -18.91 -3.76
C ILE A 195 4.46 -20.29 -4.07
N TYR A 196 5.67 -20.35 -4.58
CA TYR A 196 6.37 -21.58 -4.83
C TYR A 196 6.87 -22.21 -3.52
N ILE A 197 6.59 -23.50 -3.33
CA ILE A 197 7.04 -24.31 -2.17
C ILE A 197 8.01 -25.38 -2.67
N PRO A 198 9.31 -25.25 -2.40
CA PRO A 198 10.29 -26.27 -2.75
C PRO A 198 10.00 -27.62 -2.08
N SER A 199 10.46 -28.69 -2.71
CA SER A 199 10.39 -30.03 -2.12
C SER A 199 11.08 -30.08 -0.76
N GLY A 200 10.45 -30.74 0.20
CA GLY A 200 10.92 -30.84 1.59
C GLY A 200 10.59 -29.62 2.47
N ARG A 201 9.92 -28.61 1.91
CA ARG A 201 9.44 -27.43 2.66
C ARG A 201 7.92 -27.36 2.82
N GLU A 202 7.24 -28.43 2.42
CA GLU A 202 5.78 -28.58 2.46
C GLU A 202 5.23 -29.03 3.82
N MET A 203 6.09 -29.42 4.78
CA MET A 203 5.69 -29.90 6.13
C MET A 203 4.66 -31.05 6.12
N GLY A 204 4.66 -31.89 5.05
CA GLY A 204 3.67 -32.95 4.87
C GLY A 204 2.32 -32.48 4.35
N ALA A 205 2.17 -31.23 3.92
CA ALA A 205 0.94 -30.74 3.32
C ALA A 205 0.60 -31.53 2.04
N VAL A 206 -0.70 -31.77 1.84
CA VAL A 206 -1.25 -32.38 0.63
C VAL A 206 -2.22 -31.42 -0.04
N THR A 207 -2.51 -31.64 -1.32
CA THR A 207 -3.47 -30.82 -2.06
C THR A 207 -4.78 -30.69 -1.32
N GLY A 208 -5.29 -29.46 -1.17
CA GLY A 208 -6.51 -29.15 -0.43
C GLY A 208 -6.27 -28.69 1.00
N HIS A 209 -5.05 -28.76 1.53
CA HIS A 209 -4.74 -28.17 2.83
C HIS A 209 -4.69 -26.65 2.76
N LYS A 210 -5.31 -26.00 3.72
CA LYS A 210 -5.05 -24.61 4.10
C LYS A 210 -3.80 -24.58 4.97
N VAL A 211 -2.87 -23.71 4.60
CA VAL A 211 -1.55 -23.65 5.23
C VAL A 211 -1.13 -22.21 5.52
N VAL A 212 -0.27 -22.05 6.53
CA VAL A 212 0.49 -20.83 6.77
C VAL A 212 1.87 -21.01 6.14
N VAL A 213 2.27 -20.06 5.32
CA VAL A 213 3.56 -20.03 4.62
C VAL A 213 4.40 -18.87 5.15
N GLU A 214 5.60 -19.15 5.61
CA GLU A 214 6.62 -18.14 5.85
C GLU A 214 7.36 -17.84 4.54
N MET A 215 7.40 -16.55 4.18
CA MET A 215 8.07 -16.10 2.96
C MET A 215 9.58 -16.22 3.08
N THR A 216 10.23 -16.87 2.12
CA THR A 216 11.70 -16.97 2.01
C THR A 216 12.26 -16.11 0.89
N SER A 217 11.43 -15.78 -0.11
CA SER A 217 11.74 -14.85 -1.19
C SER A 217 10.45 -14.21 -1.70
N TYR A 218 10.49 -12.92 -2.02
CA TYR A 218 9.35 -12.16 -2.52
C TYR A 218 9.27 -12.15 -4.06
N GLY A 219 10.13 -12.93 -4.72
CA GLY A 219 10.16 -12.99 -6.16
C GLY A 219 11.01 -11.90 -6.80
N GLY A 220 10.92 -11.79 -8.14
CA GLY A 220 11.67 -10.84 -8.96
C GLY A 220 11.12 -10.80 -10.37
N GLU A 221 11.81 -10.08 -11.26
CA GLU A 221 11.35 -9.80 -12.64
C GLU A 221 10.97 -11.06 -13.44
N HIS A 222 11.48 -12.24 -13.05
CA HIS A 222 11.16 -13.55 -13.67
C HIS A 222 11.06 -14.68 -12.64
N MET A 223 11.03 -14.37 -11.35
CA MET A 223 10.98 -15.36 -10.29
C MET A 223 9.69 -15.21 -9.48
N LYS A 224 9.04 -16.35 -9.23
CA LYS A 224 7.89 -16.38 -8.33
C LYS A 224 8.32 -16.20 -6.88
N PRO A 225 7.44 -15.66 -6.02
CA PRO A 225 7.66 -15.68 -4.58
C PRO A 225 7.87 -17.12 -4.09
N GLU A 226 8.73 -17.30 -3.10
CA GLU A 226 9.04 -18.59 -2.52
C GLU A 226 8.81 -18.59 -1.02
N GLY A 227 8.32 -19.70 -0.48
CA GLY A 227 8.07 -19.86 0.94
C GLY A 227 8.25 -21.29 1.43
N LYS A 228 8.10 -21.45 2.74
CA LYS A 228 8.02 -22.75 3.42
C LYS A 228 6.72 -22.82 4.21
N VAL A 229 6.07 -23.97 4.22
CA VAL A 229 4.92 -24.24 5.09
C VAL A 229 5.40 -24.32 6.53
N THR A 230 4.82 -23.52 7.41
CA THR A 230 5.11 -23.51 8.86
C THR A 230 3.98 -24.10 9.69
N GLN A 231 2.78 -24.13 9.14
CA GLN A 231 1.62 -24.70 9.81
C GLN A 231 0.59 -25.20 8.80
N ILE A 232 -0.03 -26.35 9.10
CA ILE A 232 -1.21 -26.86 8.40
C ILE A 232 -2.41 -26.52 9.28
N ILE A 233 -3.37 -25.75 8.74
CA ILE A 233 -4.58 -25.31 9.46
C ILE A 233 -5.61 -26.44 9.45
N GLY A 234 -5.80 -27.09 8.30
CA GLY A 234 -6.74 -28.16 8.07
C GLY A 234 -7.01 -28.38 6.59
N HIS A 235 -7.86 -29.33 6.23
CA HIS A 235 -8.30 -29.45 4.84
C HIS A 235 -9.42 -28.43 4.55
N VAL A 236 -9.48 -27.92 3.33
CA VAL A 236 -10.47 -26.89 2.93
C VAL A 236 -11.94 -27.30 3.17
N ASN A 237 -12.20 -28.62 3.22
CA ASN A 237 -13.53 -29.17 3.49
C ASN A 237 -13.78 -29.46 4.98
N ASP A 238 -12.82 -29.26 5.86
CA ASP A 238 -12.99 -29.51 7.28
C ASP A 238 -13.73 -28.35 7.93
N PRO A 239 -14.72 -28.62 8.81
CA PRO A 239 -15.46 -27.58 9.51
C PRO A 239 -14.53 -26.65 10.31
N GLY A 240 -14.70 -25.34 10.17
CA GLY A 240 -13.94 -24.33 10.91
C GLY A 240 -12.59 -23.94 10.32
N THR A 241 -12.09 -24.65 9.29
CA THR A 241 -10.83 -24.33 8.60
C THR A 241 -10.88 -22.95 7.93
N ASP A 242 -12.04 -22.56 7.43
CA ASP A 242 -12.29 -21.24 6.84
C ASP A 242 -12.12 -20.12 7.87
N ILE A 243 -12.72 -20.25 9.04
CA ILE A 243 -12.61 -19.27 10.13
C ILE A 243 -11.17 -19.21 10.64
N LEU A 244 -10.54 -20.37 10.89
CA LEU A 244 -9.15 -20.43 11.34
C LEU A 244 -8.19 -19.80 10.33
N SER A 245 -8.44 -19.96 9.01
CA SER A 245 -7.66 -19.33 7.97
C SER A 245 -7.72 -17.80 8.06
N ILE A 246 -8.90 -17.23 8.30
CA ILE A 246 -9.08 -15.78 8.50
C ILE A 246 -8.36 -15.29 9.75
N VAL A 247 -8.50 -16.02 10.86
CA VAL A 247 -7.84 -15.70 12.14
C VAL A 247 -6.32 -15.66 11.97
N MET A 248 -5.75 -16.65 11.26
CA MET A 248 -4.31 -16.73 11.00
C MET A 248 -3.84 -15.64 10.02
N ASP A 249 -4.63 -15.32 8.96
CA ASP A 249 -4.30 -14.26 8.00
C ASP A 249 -4.28 -12.87 8.67
N LEU A 250 -5.13 -12.66 9.68
CA LEU A 250 -5.15 -11.45 10.49
C LEU A 250 -4.05 -11.41 11.57
N GLY A 251 -3.24 -12.47 11.69
CA GLY A 251 -2.20 -12.56 12.71
C GLY A 251 -2.72 -12.63 14.13
N ILE A 252 -3.99 -13.03 14.32
CA ILE A 252 -4.59 -13.20 15.64
C ILE A 252 -4.00 -14.46 16.29
N LYS A 253 -3.48 -14.31 17.48
CA LYS A 253 -2.95 -15.44 18.25
C LYS A 253 -4.07 -16.37 18.68
N THR A 254 -3.91 -17.64 18.41
CA THR A 254 -4.88 -18.69 18.77
C THR A 254 -4.53 -19.42 20.06
N GLU A 255 -3.29 -19.23 20.55
CA GLU A 255 -2.80 -19.87 21.77
C GLU A 255 -2.10 -18.84 22.66
N PHE A 256 -2.35 -18.94 23.95
CA PHE A 256 -1.62 -18.13 24.93
C PHE A 256 -0.23 -18.73 25.20
N PRO A 257 0.80 -17.91 25.39
CA PRO A 257 2.11 -18.40 25.83
C PRO A 257 2.04 -19.16 27.15
N GLU A 258 2.85 -20.20 27.31
CA GLU A 258 2.86 -21.06 28.50
C GLU A 258 2.99 -20.28 29.81
N LYS A 259 3.80 -19.21 29.83
CA LYS A 259 3.94 -18.33 31.01
C LYS A 259 2.64 -17.64 31.42
N VAL A 260 1.76 -17.34 30.44
CA VAL A 260 0.45 -16.72 30.67
C VAL A 260 -0.51 -17.75 31.23
N LEU A 261 -0.58 -18.94 30.61
CA LEU A 261 -1.39 -20.07 31.08
C LEU A 261 -1.00 -20.47 32.52
N ASN A 262 0.29 -20.58 32.81
CA ASN A 262 0.78 -20.90 34.16
C ASN A 262 0.43 -19.81 35.18
N GLN A 263 0.42 -18.54 34.77
CA GLN A 263 -0.06 -17.46 35.64
C GLN A 263 -1.56 -17.55 35.86
N ALA A 264 -2.36 -17.75 34.82
CA ALA A 264 -3.81 -17.89 34.92
C ALA A 264 -4.20 -19.01 35.91
N VAL A 265 -3.59 -20.19 35.78
CA VAL A 265 -3.81 -21.31 36.73
C VAL A 265 -3.40 -20.94 38.16
N ARG A 266 -2.35 -20.17 38.33
CA ARG A 266 -1.88 -19.76 39.67
C ARG A 266 -2.79 -18.75 40.34
N VAL A 267 -3.35 -17.78 39.59
CA VAL A 267 -4.18 -16.71 40.15
C VAL A 267 -5.67 -17.05 40.15
N GLY A 268 -6.13 -17.92 39.25
CA GLY A 268 -7.52 -18.36 39.13
C GLY A 268 -7.95 -19.34 40.23
N LYS A 269 -7.80 -18.91 41.48
CA LYS A 269 -8.21 -19.68 42.65
C LYS A 269 -9.51 -19.17 43.20
N PRO A 270 -10.29 -20.02 43.92
CA PRO A 270 -11.47 -19.57 44.64
C PRO A 270 -11.13 -18.49 45.67
N VAL A 271 -12.05 -17.55 45.85
CA VAL A 271 -11.89 -16.44 46.82
C VAL A 271 -11.66 -17.01 48.25
N SER A 272 -10.58 -16.61 48.88
CA SER A 272 -10.21 -17.03 50.25
C SER A 272 -10.57 -15.95 51.27
N GLU A 273 -10.49 -16.30 52.57
CA GLU A 273 -10.66 -15.33 53.64
C GLU A 273 -9.61 -14.20 53.59
N ALA A 274 -8.39 -14.51 53.10
CA ALA A 274 -7.36 -13.51 52.93
C ALA A 274 -7.73 -12.47 51.85
N ASP A 275 -8.45 -12.89 50.78
CA ASP A 275 -8.90 -12.00 49.72
C ASP A 275 -10.05 -11.07 50.18
N ARG A 276 -10.76 -11.46 51.23
CA ARG A 276 -11.83 -10.68 51.87
C ARG A 276 -11.32 -9.64 52.87
N ALA A 277 -10.12 -9.85 53.41
CA ALA A 277 -9.55 -8.99 54.44
C ALA A 277 -9.46 -7.52 53.96
N GLY A 278 -10.03 -6.60 54.73
CA GLY A 278 -10.04 -5.17 54.40
C GLY A 278 -11.05 -4.72 53.37
N ARG A 279 -11.86 -5.63 52.81
CA ARG A 279 -12.93 -5.32 51.88
C ARG A 279 -14.28 -5.15 52.60
N LYS A 280 -15.15 -4.29 52.06
CA LYS A 280 -16.49 -4.14 52.57
C LYS A 280 -17.33 -5.40 52.22
N ASP A 281 -17.96 -6.01 53.20
CA ASP A 281 -18.84 -7.13 52.99
C ASP A 281 -20.21 -6.64 52.44
N LEU A 282 -20.54 -7.04 51.23
CA LEU A 282 -21.78 -6.74 50.53
C LEU A 282 -22.64 -8.01 50.27
N THR A 283 -22.28 -9.15 50.89
CA THR A 283 -22.95 -10.44 50.67
C THR A 283 -24.47 -10.43 51.03
N ASN A 284 -24.88 -9.51 51.89
CA ASN A 284 -26.28 -9.32 52.28
C ASN A 284 -27.05 -8.29 51.44
N VAL A 285 -26.37 -7.61 50.50
CA VAL A 285 -27.00 -6.64 49.59
C VAL A 285 -27.65 -7.41 48.45
N LYS A 286 -28.91 -7.07 48.14
CA LYS A 286 -29.57 -7.62 46.94
C LYS A 286 -28.97 -7.03 45.70
N MET A 287 -28.30 -7.87 44.92
CA MET A 287 -27.69 -7.51 43.64
C MET A 287 -28.29 -8.38 42.54
N VAL A 288 -28.34 -7.83 41.35
CA VAL A 288 -28.75 -8.54 40.12
C VAL A 288 -27.74 -8.20 39.03
N THR A 289 -27.50 -9.18 38.14
CA THR A 289 -26.81 -8.98 36.85
C THR A 289 -27.87 -8.98 35.76
N ILE A 290 -27.61 -8.28 34.66
CA ILE A 290 -28.56 -8.15 33.55
C ILE A 290 -27.81 -8.56 32.28
N ASP A 291 -27.64 -9.88 32.13
CA ASP A 291 -26.83 -10.49 31.06
C ASP A 291 -27.73 -11.32 30.13
N SER A 292 -27.16 -11.77 28.98
CA SER A 292 -27.83 -12.73 28.13
C SER A 292 -27.88 -14.12 28.80
N GLU A 293 -28.85 -14.98 28.40
CA GLU A 293 -29.06 -16.32 28.99
C GLU A 293 -27.82 -17.23 28.93
N ASP A 294 -26.96 -17.02 27.92
CA ASP A 294 -25.75 -17.81 27.65
C ASP A 294 -24.45 -17.11 28.13
N ALA A 295 -24.54 -16.00 28.84
CA ALA A 295 -23.38 -15.33 29.43
C ALA A 295 -22.68 -16.27 30.43
N LYS A 296 -21.34 -16.39 30.29
CA LYS A 296 -20.49 -17.19 31.15
C LYS A 296 -19.68 -16.38 32.15
N ASP A 297 -19.50 -15.11 31.84
CA ASP A 297 -18.79 -14.10 32.61
C ASP A 297 -19.77 -13.01 33.03
N LEU A 298 -19.92 -12.82 34.33
CA LEU A 298 -20.79 -11.83 34.92
C LEU A 298 -19.92 -10.71 35.50
N ASP A 299 -19.58 -9.73 34.65
CA ASP A 299 -18.61 -8.72 34.98
C ASP A 299 -19.16 -7.59 35.84
N ASP A 300 -20.43 -7.27 35.70
CA ASP A 300 -21.07 -6.20 36.46
C ASP A 300 -22.40 -6.63 37.11
N ALA A 301 -22.69 -5.99 38.23
CA ALA A 301 -23.97 -6.16 38.94
C ALA A 301 -24.45 -4.79 39.39
N VAL A 302 -25.76 -4.71 39.60
CA VAL A 302 -26.41 -3.51 40.12
C VAL A 302 -27.19 -3.82 41.39
N SER A 303 -27.18 -2.87 42.32
CA SER A 303 -28.03 -2.85 43.48
C SER A 303 -28.79 -1.52 43.56
N VAL A 304 -30.00 -1.54 44.07
CA VAL A 304 -30.82 -0.35 44.28
C VAL A 304 -31.37 -0.34 45.69
N GLU A 305 -31.14 0.74 46.41
CA GLU A 305 -31.68 1.00 47.74
C GLU A 305 -32.52 2.27 47.73
N ARG A 306 -33.54 2.36 48.57
CA ARG A 306 -34.33 3.55 48.71
C ARG A 306 -33.84 4.35 49.91
N ASP A 307 -33.55 5.63 49.67
CA ASP A 307 -33.18 6.62 50.72
C ASP A 307 -34.14 7.80 50.71
N GLY A 308 -35.17 7.67 51.58
CA GLY A 308 -36.28 8.62 51.60
C GLY A 308 -37.07 8.65 50.28
N GLU A 309 -37.09 9.79 49.59
CA GLU A 309 -37.69 9.92 48.26
C GLU A 309 -36.72 9.59 47.11
N ASN A 310 -35.46 9.40 47.40
CA ASN A 310 -34.40 9.11 46.41
C ASN A 310 -34.12 7.61 46.31
N TYR A 311 -33.41 7.23 45.26
CA TYR A 311 -32.83 5.89 45.05
C TYR A 311 -31.29 6.02 45.03
N VAL A 312 -30.65 5.11 45.71
CA VAL A 312 -29.20 4.95 45.65
C VAL A 312 -28.91 3.76 44.75
N LEU A 313 -28.28 4.01 43.59
CA LEU A 313 -27.87 2.98 42.64
C LEU A 313 -26.41 2.59 42.97
N GLY A 314 -26.18 1.32 43.25
CA GLY A 314 -24.87 0.71 43.30
C GLY A 314 -24.53 0.06 41.98
N VAL A 315 -23.38 0.38 41.42
CA VAL A 315 -22.79 -0.31 40.24
C VAL A 315 -21.53 -1.02 40.72
N HIS A 316 -21.51 -2.34 40.56
CA HIS A 316 -20.48 -3.21 41.09
C HIS A 316 -19.78 -3.90 39.92
N ILE A 317 -18.49 -3.65 39.76
CA ILE A 317 -17.67 -4.17 38.67
C ILE A 317 -16.67 -5.18 39.25
N ALA A 318 -16.44 -6.27 38.55
CA ALA A 318 -15.46 -7.28 38.94
C ALA A 318 -14.06 -6.66 39.10
N ASP A 319 -13.39 -6.92 40.22
CA ASP A 319 -12.03 -6.43 40.50
C ASP A 319 -10.98 -7.29 39.79
N VAL A 320 -10.91 -7.14 38.46
CA VAL A 320 -9.96 -7.88 37.61
C VAL A 320 -8.51 -7.62 38.01
N THR A 321 -8.21 -6.42 38.51
CA THR A 321 -6.85 -6.03 38.91
C THR A 321 -6.33 -6.81 40.14
N ASN A 322 -7.24 -7.43 40.91
CA ASN A 322 -6.83 -8.34 42.00
C ASN A 322 -6.15 -9.60 41.45
N TYR A 323 -6.51 -10.06 40.27
CA TYR A 323 -5.97 -11.25 39.60
C TYR A 323 -4.92 -10.92 38.55
N VAL A 324 -5.14 -9.86 37.78
CA VAL A 324 -4.24 -9.41 36.71
C VAL A 324 -3.45 -8.21 37.18
N GLN A 325 -2.30 -8.48 37.77
CA GLN A 325 -1.41 -7.45 38.29
C GLN A 325 -0.69 -6.73 37.16
N GLU A 326 -0.52 -5.40 37.30
CA GLU A 326 0.21 -4.58 36.35
C GLU A 326 1.59 -5.16 36.00
N LYS A 327 1.97 -5.12 34.74
CA LYS A 327 3.22 -5.68 34.19
C LYS A 327 3.40 -7.19 34.35
N SER A 328 2.37 -7.91 34.74
CA SER A 328 2.40 -9.37 34.78
C SER A 328 2.41 -9.99 33.37
N ALA A 329 2.53 -11.32 33.27
CA ALA A 329 2.47 -11.99 31.97
C ALA A 329 1.06 -11.89 31.35
N LEU A 330 0.00 -11.98 32.19
CA LEU A 330 -1.38 -11.79 31.77
C LEU A 330 -1.68 -10.37 31.29
N ASP A 331 -1.16 -9.36 32.01
CA ASP A 331 -1.37 -7.95 31.68
C ASP A 331 -0.70 -7.53 30.35
N ARG A 332 0.36 -8.22 29.95
CA ARG A 332 1.10 -7.93 28.71
C ARG A 332 0.58 -8.66 27.48
N GLU A 333 -0.25 -9.68 27.64
CA GLU A 333 -0.85 -10.46 26.58
C GLU A 333 -2.20 -9.91 26.15
#